data_12c39846b93ed0b1d50f22f106f2601c
#
_entry.id   12c39846b93ed0b1d50f22f106f2601c
#
_cell.length_a   1.000
_cell.length_b   1.000
_cell.length_c   1.000
_cell.angle_alpha   90.00
_cell.angle_beta   90.00
_cell.angle_gamma   90.00
#
_symmetry.space_group_name_H-M   'P 1'
#
loop_
_entity.id
_entity.type
_entity.pdbx_description
1 polymer ?
#
loop_
_entity_poly.entity_id
_entity_poly.type
_entity_poly.pdbx_seq_one_letter_code
_entity_poly.pdbx_strand_id
1 'polypeptide(L)'
;MAVTSTTALPADDPRSILAVQPMRLPQVVAIAICFLLNALDGFDILAVTFAAPGIARQWSVGNDTIGLVISAGLAGMVVGSLTLGQLADRIGRRPQILLCLAIMVGGMFASAFAPNVVALCLLRAFTGLGLGAVLAAVNAVSAEFANRRRRDLAVSIMAAGYPVGGIVGGWGAAQLLKSHGWESIFLAGAGATALMVPLVLLLLPESVAWLATRHGPAALPRINAILRHLGQPQAGQVRIVDEPKASMGQLFATRYRATTVALIFMYGLHMMTFYYALGWAPSLVVALGFDPSRATIVSVFMNMGGAIGGLTLGFLSPRLGLRPLVIVGLGGAAVAVAAFGAVPAAMVWLQVAAFILGFLANGSVVGLYALIANIYPTTLRATGTGTVIGFGRMGAALGPFIAGQLLAVGAGRGVTSLLLALGSAVAALVLLLSRLRPADEETHQS
;
A
#
# COMPACT_ATOMS: atom_id res chain seq x y z
N MET A 1 -27.33 -30.39 15.90
CA MET A 1 -27.73 -30.09 14.50
C MET A 1 -26.51 -29.83 13.67
N ALA A 2 -26.42 -30.38 12.48
CA ALA A 2 -25.23 -30.69 11.70
C ALA A 2 -24.19 -29.59 11.62
N VAL A 3 -22.98 -29.90 12.09
CA VAL A 3 -21.73 -29.24 11.70
C VAL A 3 -21.62 -29.39 10.19
N THR A 4 -21.89 -28.31 9.44
CA THR A 4 -21.62 -28.25 8.01
C THR A 4 -20.12 -28.44 7.82
N SER A 5 -19.71 -29.65 7.49
CA SER A 5 -18.37 -29.99 7.05
C SER A 5 -18.01 -29.02 5.94
N THR A 6 -16.98 -28.20 6.13
CA THR A 6 -16.25 -27.50 5.08
C THR A 6 -15.73 -28.58 4.14
N THR A 7 -16.56 -28.97 3.15
CA THR A 7 -16.20 -30.00 2.17
C THR A 7 -15.02 -29.47 1.36
N ALA A 8 -13.85 -30.09 1.58
CA ALA A 8 -12.63 -29.79 0.82
C ALA A 8 -12.93 -29.79 -0.70
N LEU A 9 -12.30 -28.86 -1.41
CA LEU A 9 -12.40 -28.83 -2.87
C LEU A 9 -11.86 -30.17 -3.44
N PRO A 10 -12.47 -30.72 -4.51
CA PRO A 10 -11.95 -31.89 -5.19
C PRO A 10 -10.50 -31.69 -5.63
N ALA A 11 -9.73 -32.77 -5.68
CA ALA A 11 -8.30 -32.70 -6.07
C ALA A 11 -8.10 -32.21 -7.51
N ASP A 12 -9.08 -32.42 -8.37
CA ASP A 12 -9.13 -32.01 -9.77
C ASP A 12 -9.80 -30.64 -9.99
N ASP A 13 -10.22 -29.94 -8.90
CA ASP A 13 -10.62 -28.53 -8.99
C ASP A 13 -9.38 -27.65 -9.27
N PRO A 14 -9.47 -26.67 -10.18
CA PRO A 14 -8.32 -25.86 -10.59
C PRO A 14 -7.67 -25.11 -9.44
N ARG A 15 -8.42 -24.73 -8.40
CA ARG A 15 -7.92 -24.07 -7.19
C ARG A 15 -7.09 -25.03 -6.34
N SER A 16 -7.51 -26.30 -6.25
CA SER A 16 -6.77 -27.35 -5.57
C SER A 16 -5.47 -27.68 -6.30
N ILE A 17 -5.51 -27.75 -7.63
CA ILE A 17 -4.33 -28.01 -8.48
C ILE A 17 -3.26 -26.93 -8.21
N LEU A 18 -3.61 -25.65 -8.31
CA LEU A 18 -2.67 -24.55 -8.06
C LEU A 18 -2.18 -24.51 -6.60
N ALA A 19 -3.02 -24.88 -5.64
CA ALA A 19 -2.66 -24.89 -4.23
C ALA A 19 -1.66 -25.99 -3.85
N VAL A 20 -1.72 -27.15 -4.52
CA VAL A 20 -0.93 -28.35 -4.15
C VAL A 20 0.28 -28.56 -5.05
N GLN A 21 0.15 -28.29 -6.36
CA GLN A 21 1.20 -28.57 -7.31
C GLN A 21 2.44 -27.68 -7.13
N PRO A 22 3.65 -28.15 -7.49
CA PRO A 22 4.83 -27.31 -7.51
C PRO A 22 4.66 -26.12 -8.44
N MET A 23 5.14 -24.95 -8.00
CA MET A 23 5.09 -23.73 -8.82
C MET A 23 5.99 -23.88 -10.06
N ARG A 24 5.49 -23.46 -11.20
CA ARG A 24 6.19 -23.40 -12.47
C ARG A 24 6.63 -21.96 -12.78
N LEU A 25 7.57 -21.82 -13.72
CA LEU A 25 8.14 -20.52 -14.10
C LEU A 25 7.08 -19.45 -14.45
N PRO A 26 6.00 -19.74 -15.21
CA PRO A 26 4.98 -18.70 -15.50
C PRO A 26 4.28 -18.16 -14.25
N GLN A 27 4.11 -18.98 -13.20
CA GLN A 27 3.54 -18.52 -11.92
C GLN A 27 4.51 -17.58 -11.19
N VAL A 28 5.81 -17.89 -11.22
CA VAL A 28 6.85 -17.00 -10.65
C VAL A 28 6.91 -15.69 -11.42
N VAL A 29 6.80 -15.73 -12.74
CA VAL A 29 6.73 -14.53 -13.59
C VAL A 29 5.51 -13.67 -13.25
N ALA A 30 4.34 -14.27 -13.04
CA ALA A 30 3.14 -13.55 -12.62
C ALA A 30 3.35 -12.82 -11.28
N ILE A 31 3.99 -13.48 -10.29
CA ILE A 31 4.32 -12.87 -9.00
C ILE A 31 5.37 -11.77 -9.16
N ALA A 32 6.38 -11.95 -10.02
CA ALA A 32 7.36 -10.92 -10.33
C ALA A 32 6.73 -9.68 -10.98
N ILE A 33 5.75 -9.85 -11.87
CA ILE A 33 4.96 -8.75 -12.42
C ILE A 33 4.20 -8.03 -11.30
N CYS A 34 3.60 -8.76 -10.37
CA CYS A 34 2.92 -8.18 -9.21
C CYS A 34 3.88 -7.37 -8.31
N PHE A 35 5.10 -7.87 -8.11
CA PHE A 35 6.16 -7.13 -7.41
C PHE A 35 6.51 -5.82 -8.14
N LEU A 36 6.70 -5.86 -9.46
CA LEU A 36 7.03 -4.66 -10.25
C LEU A 36 5.87 -3.65 -10.25
N LEU A 37 4.63 -4.11 -10.35
CA LEU A 37 3.44 -3.25 -10.25
C LEU A 37 3.38 -2.54 -8.90
N ASN A 38 3.67 -3.25 -7.82
CA ASN A 38 3.71 -2.65 -6.48
C ASN A 38 4.94 -1.73 -6.29
N ALA A 39 6.05 -1.98 -7.00
CA ALA A 39 7.19 -1.07 -7.02
C ALA A 39 6.85 0.25 -7.73
N LEU A 40 6.13 0.18 -8.83
CA LEU A 40 5.63 1.38 -9.51
C LEU A 40 4.63 2.17 -8.65
N ASP A 41 3.76 1.48 -7.89
CA ASP A 41 2.87 2.11 -6.91
C ASP A 41 3.67 2.93 -5.88
N GLY A 42 4.73 2.32 -5.30
CA GLY A 42 5.63 3.00 -4.37
C GLY A 42 6.34 4.21 -4.96
N PHE A 43 6.78 4.14 -6.22
CA PHE A 43 7.38 5.27 -6.91
C PHE A 43 6.37 6.39 -7.20
N ASP A 44 5.17 6.04 -7.73
CA ASP A 44 4.17 7.03 -8.17
C ASP A 44 3.66 7.88 -6.99
N ILE A 45 3.45 7.26 -5.83
CA ILE A 45 3.09 7.99 -4.60
C ILE A 45 4.18 9.02 -4.24
N LEU A 46 5.45 8.65 -4.39
CA LEU A 46 6.58 9.52 -4.06
C LEU A 46 6.94 10.52 -5.16
N ALA A 47 6.52 10.29 -6.40
CA ALA A 47 6.85 11.15 -7.54
C ALA A 47 6.47 12.62 -7.28
N VAL A 48 5.28 12.87 -6.74
CA VAL A 48 4.84 14.22 -6.39
C VAL A 48 5.67 14.83 -5.26
N THR A 49 6.10 14.02 -4.31
CA THR A 49 6.96 14.43 -3.19
C THR A 49 8.34 14.89 -3.68
N PHE A 50 8.91 14.18 -4.64
CA PHE A 50 10.19 14.54 -5.27
C PHE A 50 10.06 15.78 -6.17
N ALA A 51 8.91 15.93 -6.83
CA ALA A 51 8.59 17.09 -7.68
C ALA A 51 8.25 18.35 -6.87
N ALA A 52 7.75 18.22 -5.65
CA ALA A 52 7.20 19.31 -4.83
C ALA A 52 8.10 20.55 -4.70
N PRO A 53 9.42 20.44 -4.42
CA PRO A 53 10.30 21.62 -4.36
C PRO A 53 10.44 22.35 -5.70
N GLY A 54 10.44 21.61 -6.82
CA GLY A 54 10.46 22.18 -8.16
C GLY A 54 9.17 22.90 -8.51
N ILE A 55 8.02 22.30 -8.21
CA ILE A 55 6.68 22.88 -8.37
C ILE A 55 6.55 24.18 -7.57
N ALA A 56 6.94 24.16 -6.29
CA ALA A 56 6.89 25.33 -5.42
C ALA A 56 7.69 26.51 -5.98
N ARG A 57 8.88 26.24 -6.52
CA ARG A 57 9.76 27.25 -7.13
C ARG A 57 9.19 27.76 -8.44
N GLN A 58 8.77 26.89 -9.36
CA GLN A 58 8.32 27.27 -10.71
C GLN A 58 7.02 28.06 -10.69
N TRP A 59 6.08 27.70 -9.82
CA TRP A 59 4.78 28.35 -9.74
C TRP A 59 4.67 29.35 -8.59
N SER A 60 5.75 29.57 -7.82
CA SER A 60 5.81 30.48 -6.66
C SER A 60 4.65 30.27 -5.68
N VAL A 61 4.35 28.99 -5.39
CA VAL A 61 3.25 28.59 -4.50
C VAL A 61 3.75 28.25 -3.09
N GLY A 62 2.88 28.47 -2.10
CA GLY A 62 3.16 28.23 -0.69
C GLY A 62 3.06 26.75 -0.29
N ASN A 63 3.41 26.48 0.97
CA ASN A 63 3.37 25.12 1.54
C ASN A 63 1.95 24.56 1.64
N ASP A 64 0.94 25.41 1.87
CA ASP A 64 -0.48 25.05 1.85
C ASP A 64 -0.89 24.39 0.53
N THR A 65 -0.47 24.99 -0.57
CA THR A 65 -0.73 24.54 -1.93
C THR A 65 0.03 23.24 -2.24
N ILE A 66 1.29 23.14 -1.84
CA ILE A 66 2.08 21.90 -1.98
C ILE A 66 1.46 20.76 -1.17
N GLY A 67 1.01 21.03 0.07
CA GLY A 67 0.28 20.06 0.87
C GLY A 67 -0.98 19.53 0.17
N LEU A 68 -1.73 20.42 -0.51
CA LEU A 68 -2.89 20.03 -1.30
C LEU A 68 -2.52 19.14 -2.48
N VAL A 69 -1.46 19.46 -3.23
CA VAL A 69 -0.98 18.67 -4.38
C VAL A 69 -0.58 17.25 -3.94
N ILE A 70 0.17 17.11 -2.85
CA ILE A 70 0.56 15.80 -2.31
C ILE A 70 -0.68 15.02 -1.87
N SER A 71 -1.61 15.68 -1.19
CA SER A 71 -2.81 15.04 -0.64
C SER A 71 -3.83 14.66 -1.70
N ALA A 72 -3.89 15.37 -2.83
CA ALA A 72 -4.83 15.09 -3.91
C ALA A 72 -4.66 13.66 -4.48
N GLY A 73 -3.42 13.22 -4.71
CA GLY A 73 -3.14 11.86 -5.16
C GLY A 73 -3.57 10.80 -4.13
N LEU A 74 -3.30 11.05 -2.86
CA LEU A 74 -3.66 10.17 -1.76
C LEU A 74 -5.18 10.11 -1.54
N ALA A 75 -5.88 11.23 -1.72
CA ALA A 75 -7.35 11.27 -1.70
C ALA A 75 -7.94 10.46 -2.86
N GLY A 76 -7.38 10.61 -4.07
CA GLY A 76 -7.72 9.76 -5.22
C GLY A 76 -7.52 8.27 -4.92
N MET A 77 -6.42 7.91 -4.26
CA MET A 77 -6.13 6.53 -3.84
C MET A 77 -7.18 5.97 -2.88
N VAL A 78 -7.67 6.77 -1.92
CA VAL A 78 -8.79 6.36 -1.03
C VAL A 78 -10.03 6.06 -1.85
N VAL A 79 -10.45 6.98 -2.72
CA VAL A 79 -11.64 6.81 -3.57
C VAL A 79 -11.47 5.60 -4.50
N GLY A 80 -10.31 5.46 -5.15
CA GLY A 80 -10.00 4.34 -6.04
C GLY A 80 -10.08 2.98 -5.35
N SER A 81 -9.56 2.88 -4.13
CA SER A 81 -9.61 1.63 -3.35
C SER A 81 -11.03 1.22 -2.98
N LEU A 82 -11.91 2.17 -2.69
CA LEU A 82 -13.29 1.93 -2.29
C LEU A 82 -14.24 1.68 -3.49
N THR A 83 -13.92 2.23 -4.65
CA THR A 83 -14.76 2.15 -5.87
C THR A 83 -14.21 1.16 -6.88
N LEU A 84 -13.10 1.49 -7.51
CA LEU A 84 -12.48 0.66 -8.56
C LEU A 84 -11.87 -0.63 -8.02
N GLY A 85 -11.47 -0.67 -6.73
CA GLY A 85 -10.94 -1.89 -6.12
C GLY A 85 -11.93 -3.06 -6.17
N GLN A 86 -13.23 -2.79 -6.03
CA GLN A 86 -14.28 -3.80 -6.11
C GLN A 86 -14.57 -4.27 -7.55
N LEU A 87 -14.08 -3.55 -8.54
CA LEU A 87 -14.31 -3.86 -9.94
C LEU A 87 -13.59 -5.17 -10.35
N ALA A 88 -12.48 -5.52 -9.68
CA ALA A 88 -11.76 -6.79 -9.89
C ALA A 88 -12.66 -8.03 -9.77
N ASP A 89 -13.63 -7.99 -8.86
CA ASP A 89 -14.56 -9.10 -8.66
C ASP A 89 -15.61 -9.19 -9.76
N ARG A 90 -15.84 -8.10 -10.50
CA ARG A 90 -16.83 -8.04 -11.60
C ARG A 90 -16.22 -8.35 -12.94
N ILE A 91 -15.11 -7.69 -13.30
CA ILE A 91 -14.51 -7.77 -14.64
C ILE A 91 -13.30 -8.71 -14.74
N GLY A 92 -12.75 -9.13 -13.60
CA GLY A 92 -11.53 -9.94 -13.53
C GLY A 92 -10.31 -9.15 -13.05
N ARG A 93 -9.27 -9.88 -12.62
CA ARG A 93 -8.06 -9.25 -12.05
C ARG A 93 -7.24 -8.58 -13.14
N ARG A 94 -7.02 -9.27 -14.27
CA ARG A 94 -6.20 -8.77 -15.37
C ARG A 94 -6.79 -7.53 -16.04
N PRO A 95 -8.06 -7.47 -16.46
CA PRO A 95 -8.66 -6.25 -17.03
C PRO A 95 -8.65 -5.07 -16.06
N GLN A 96 -8.87 -5.32 -14.75
CA GLN A 96 -8.78 -4.26 -13.76
C GLN A 96 -7.36 -3.70 -13.64
N ILE A 97 -6.32 -4.55 -13.59
CA ILE A 97 -4.92 -4.11 -13.56
C ILE A 97 -4.62 -3.24 -14.80
N LEU A 98 -5.04 -3.67 -15.99
CA LEU A 98 -4.85 -2.90 -17.23
C LEU A 98 -5.56 -1.55 -17.20
N LEU A 99 -6.79 -1.49 -16.67
CA LEU A 99 -7.53 -0.24 -16.48
C LEU A 99 -6.78 0.69 -15.52
N CYS A 100 -6.29 0.17 -14.39
CA CYS A 100 -5.51 0.94 -13.44
C CYS A 100 -4.21 1.47 -14.08
N LEU A 101 -3.49 0.63 -14.83
CA LEU A 101 -2.30 1.05 -15.56
C LEU A 101 -2.60 2.16 -16.57
N ALA A 102 -3.71 2.07 -17.31
CA ALA A 102 -4.11 3.12 -18.25
C ALA A 102 -4.38 4.45 -17.54
N ILE A 103 -5.07 4.42 -16.39
CA ILE A 103 -5.32 5.59 -15.54
C ILE A 103 -3.98 6.18 -15.04
N MET A 104 -3.08 5.34 -14.53
CA MET A 104 -1.78 5.78 -14.00
C MET A 104 -0.89 6.38 -15.10
N VAL A 105 -0.76 5.70 -16.24
CA VAL A 105 0.02 6.21 -17.39
C VAL A 105 -0.52 7.54 -17.87
N GLY A 106 -1.83 7.62 -18.13
CA GLY A 106 -2.47 8.84 -18.61
C GLY A 106 -2.37 9.99 -17.60
N GLY A 107 -2.61 9.69 -16.33
CA GLY A 107 -2.54 10.68 -15.25
C GLY A 107 -1.12 11.20 -15.00
N MET A 108 -0.11 10.30 -14.95
CA MET A 108 1.29 10.73 -14.81
C MET A 108 1.78 11.50 -16.03
N PHE A 109 1.51 11.00 -17.24
CA PHE A 109 1.89 11.69 -18.46
C PHE A 109 1.29 13.09 -18.51
N ALA A 110 -0.02 13.23 -18.29
CA ALA A 110 -0.69 14.52 -18.26
C ALA A 110 -0.18 15.44 -17.15
N SER A 111 0.21 14.90 -15.99
CA SER A 111 0.77 15.66 -14.87
C SER A 111 2.08 16.38 -15.22
N ALA A 112 2.88 15.81 -16.12
CA ALA A 112 4.11 16.45 -16.61
C ALA A 112 3.83 17.73 -17.44
N PHE A 113 2.63 17.85 -17.99
CA PHE A 113 2.21 18.99 -18.83
C PHE A 113 1.12 19.83 -18.13
N ALA A 114 0.96 19.69 -16.84
CA ALA A 114 -0.04 20.45 -16.08
C ALA A 114 0.22 21.96 -16.19
N PRO A 115 -0.75 22.77 -16.61
CA PRO A 115 -0.54 24.20 -16.80
C PRO A 115 -0.57 25.01 -15.49
N ASN A 116 -1.15 24.46 -14.45
CA ASN A 116 -1.28 25.09 -13.14
C ASN A 116 -1.51 24.07 -12.03
N VAL A 117 -1.49 24.53 -10.78
CA VAL A 117 -1.67 23.70 -9.58
C VAL A 117 -3.00 22.97 -9.56
N VAL A 118 -4.09 23.63 -9.95
CA VAL A 118 -5.44 23.03 -9.93
C VAL A 118 -5.51 21.82 -10.88
N ALA A 119 -5.01 22.00 -12.10
CA ALA A 119 -4.91 20.91 -13.07
C ALA A 119 -4.04 19.77 -12.54
N LEU A 120 -2.89 20.08 -11.91
CA LEU A 120 -2.03 19.06 -11.31
C LEU A 120 -2.74 18.31 -10.17
N CYS A 121 -3.46 18.99 -9.28
CA CYS A 121 -4.25 18.35 -8.22
C CYS A 121 -5.28 17.37 -8.80
N LEU A 122 -6.03 17.78 -9.82
CA LEU A 122 -7.03 16.92 -10.47
C LEU A 122 -6.39 15.69 -11.13
N LEU A 123 -5.26 15.90 -11.83
CA LEU A 123 -4.51 14.82 -12.47
C LEU A 123 -3.89 13.86 -11.44
N ARG A 124 -3.40 14.37 -10.29
CA ARG A 124 -2.92 13.55 -9.19
C ARG A 124 -4.04 12.75 -8.56
N ALA A 125 -5.22 13.36 -8.32
CA ALA A 125 -6.40 12.65 -7.85
C ALA A 125 -6.83 11.56 -8.82
N PHE A 126 -6.83 11.85 -10.14
CA PHE A 126 -7.11 10.87 -11.17
C PHE A 126 -6.10 9.71 -11.18
N THR A 127 -4.80 9.99 -11.14
CA THR A 127 -3.76 8.94 -11.02
C THR A 127 -3.97 8.10 -9.77
N GLY A 128 -4.32 8.74 -8.65
CA GLY A 128 -4.61 8.10 -7.38
C GLY A 128 -5.73 7.06 -7.46
N LEU A 129 -6.76 7.27 -8.29
CA LEU A 129 -7.83 6.27 -8.51
C LEU A 129 -7.25 4.92 -8.97
N GLY A 130 -6.31 4.95 -9.92
CA GLY A 130 -5.62 3.75 -10.41
C GLY A 130 -4.77 3.09 -9.31
N LEU A 131 -3.97 3.90 -8.60
CA LEU A 131 -3.10 3.45 -7.49
C LEU A 131 -3.89 2.75 -6.38
N GLY A 132 -5.01 3.33 -5.95
CA GLY A 132 -5.83 2.74 -4.88
C GLY A 132 -6.43 1.41 -5.24
N ALA A 133 -6.78 1.24 -6.52
CA ALA A 133 -7.47 0.06 -7.00
C ALA A 133 -6.54 -1.11 -7.35
N VAL A 134 -5.34 -0.82 -7.87
CA VAL A 134 -4.42 -1.86 -8.38
C VAL A 134 -3.91 -2.78 -7.27
N LEU A 135 -3.65 -2.26 -6.09
CA LEU A 135 -3.05 -3.01 -4.97
C LEU A 135 -3.90 -4.23 -4.56
N ALA A 136 -5.23 -4.09 -4.54
CA ALA A 136 -6.13 -5.20 -4.18
C ALA A 136 -6.02 -6.35 -5.19
N ALA A 137 -5.99 -6.05 -6.50
CA ALA A 137 -5.87 -7.06 -7.55
C ALA A 137 -4.50 -7.72 -7.55
N VAL A 138 -3.42 -6.94 -7.41
CA VAL A 138 -2.04 -7.43 -7.38
C VAL A 138 -1.80 -8.37 -6.19
N ASN A 139 -2.36 -8.03 -5.03
CA ASN A 139 -2.33 -8.89 -3.85
C ASN A 139 -3.08 -10.21 -4.07
N ALA A 140 -4.30 -10.15 -4.61
CA ALA A 140 -5.09 -11.33 -4.93
C ALA A 140 -4.36 -12.23 -5.94
N VAL A 141 -3.84 -11.68 -7.04
CA VAL A 141 -3.08 -12.41 -8.06
C VAL A 141 -1.87 -13.10 -7.45
N SER A 142 -1.07 -12.39 -6.63
CA SER A 142 0.11 -12.99 -5.98
C SER A 142 -0.24 -14.17 -5.09
N ALA A 143 -1.36 -14.09 -4.37
CA ALA A 143 -1.84 -15.17 -3.51
C ALA A 143 -2.44 -16.34 -4.31
N GLU A 144 -3.17 -16.07 -5.41
CA GLU A 144 -3.88 -17.05 -6.22
C GLU A 144 -2.93 -17.87 -7.13
N PHE A 145 -1.83 -17.28 -7.60
CA PHE A 145 -0.84 -17.98 -8.42
C PHE A 145 0.23 -18.73 -7.60
N ALA A 146 0.32 -18.46 -6.29
CA ALA A 146 1.21 -19.19 -5.41
C ALA A 146 0.58 -20.48 -4.89
N ASN A 147 1.38 -21.56 -4.74
CA ASN A 147 0.91 -22.76 -4.05
C ASN A 147 0.80 -22.49 -2.52
N ARG A 148 0.04 -23.35 -1.83
CA ARG A 148 -0.24 -23.20 -0.39
C ARG A 148 1.02 -23.01 0.47
N ARG A 149 2.12 -23.71 0.13
CA ARG A 149 3.38 -23.65 0.86
C ARG A 149 4.11 -22.31 0.72
N ARG A 150 3.96 -21.63 -0.43
CA ARG A 150 4.69 -20.41 -0.77
C ARG A 150 3.80 -19.16 -0.86
N ARG A 151 2.53 -19.28 -0.50
CA ARG A 151 1.54 -18.19 -0.64
C ARG A 151 1.94 -16.95 0.16
N ASP A 152 2.31 -17.14 1.42
CA ASP A 152 2.71 -16.01 2.29
C ASP A 152 4.01 -15.37 1.81
N LEU A 153 4.96 -16.20 1.32
CA LEU A 153 6.19 -15.71 0.72
C LEU A 153 5.93 -14.89 -0.55
N ALA A 154 5.04 -15.35 -1.43
CA ALA A 154 4.69 -14.64 -2.67
C ALA A 154 4.06 -13.27 -2.37
N VAL A 155 3.12 -13.21 -1.42
CA VAL A 155 2.51 -11.94 -0.97
C VAL A 155 3.55 -11.03 -0.32
N SER A 156 4.46 -11.57 0.49
CA SER A 156 5.53 -10.80 1.12
C SER A 156 6.52 -10.23 0.10
N ILE A 157 6.90 -11.03 -0.90
CA ILE A 157 7.74 -10.55 -2.02
C ILE A 157 7.03 -9.42 -2.77
N MET A 158 5.77 -9.61 -3.12
CA MET A 158 4.98 -8.59 -3.79
C MET A 158 4.93 -7.30 -2.96
N ALA A 159 4.66 -7.40 -1.65
CA ALA A 159 4.58 -6.24 -0.76
C ALA A 159 5.93 -5.50 -0.61
N ALA A 160 7.06 -6.22 -0.67
CA ALA A 160 8.39 -5.63 -0.68
C ALA A 160 8.67 -4.76 -1.93
N GLY A 161 7.86 -4.90 -2.97
CA GLY A 161 7.92 -4.03 -4.15
C GLY A 161 7.77 -2.56 -3.79
N TYR A 162 6.84 -2.20 -2.92
CA TYR A 162 6.57 -0.79 -2.57
C TYR A 162 7.82 -0.03 -2.07
N PRO A 163 8.52 -0.45 -1.02
CA PRO A 163 9.74 0.25 -0.61
C PRO A 163 10.87 0.17 -1.65
N VAL A 164 10.97 -0.93 -2.41
CA VAL A 164 11.95 -1.03 -3.51
C VAL A 164 11.67 0.01 -4.59
N GLY A 165 10.41 0.22 -4.94
CA GLY A 165 9.99 1.30 -5.84
C GLY A 165 10.36 2.68 -5.32
N GLY A 166 10.18 2.93 -4.02
CA GLY A 166 10.62 4.17 -3.37
C GLY A 166 12.14 4.36 -3.39
N ILE A 167 12.92 3.29 -3.23
CA ILE A 167 14.38 3.34 -3.27
C ILE A 167 14.89 3.59 -4.71
N VAL A 168 14.49 2.74 -5.64
CA VAL A 168 14.93 2.81 -7.05
C VAL A 168 14.41 4.08 -7.72
N GLY A 169 13.13 4.37 -7.52
CA GLY A 169 12.49 5.56 -8.05
C GLY A 169 13.04 6.85 -7.44
N GLY A 170 13.29 6.88 -6.13
CA GLY A 170 13.91 8.04 -5.47
C GLY A 170 15.33 8.28 -5.94
N TRP A 171 16.14 7.23 -6.11
CA TRP A 171 17.47 7.35 -6.68
C TRP A 171 17.41 7.85 -8.13
N GLY A 172 16.52 7.30 -8.96
CA GLY A 172 16.29 7.76 -10.33
C GLY A 172 15.84 9.21 -10.39
N ALA A 173 14.87 9.61 -9.57
CA ALA A 173 14.41 10.99 -9.45
C ALA A 173 15.57 11.95 -9.04
N ALA A 174 16.40 11.53 -8.10
CA ALA A 174 17.59 12.31 -7.71
C ALA A 174 18.58 12.54 -8.85
N GLN A 175 18.74 11.57 -9.76
CA GLN A 175 19.57 11.75 -10.95
C GLN A 175 18.90 12.69 -11.97
N LEU A 176 17.60 12.51 -12.22
CA LEU A 176 16.84 13.36 -13.15
C LEU A 176 16.84 14.83 -12.71
N LEU A 177 16.67 15.09 -11.42
CA LEU A 177 16.64 16.46 -10.87
C LEU A 177 17.99 17.21 -10.93
N LYS A 178 19.10 16.55 -11.31
CA LYS A 178 20.38 17.25 -11.52
C LYS A 178 20.41 18.06 -12.81
N SER A 179 19.67 17.65 -13.82
CA SER A 179 19.75 18.22 -15.18
C SER A 179 18.38 18.53 -15.80
N HIS A 180 17.30 18.05 -15.22
CA HIS A 180 15.95 18.21 -15.73
C HIS A 180 15.01 18.80 -14.69
N GLY A 181 13.89 19.38 -15.14
CA GLY A 181 12.83 19.86 -14.27
C GLY A 181 12.04 18.72 -13.59
N TRP A 182 11.15 19.10 -12.67
CA TRP A 182 10.31 18.17 -11.92
C TRP A 182 9.38 17.34 -12.83
N GLU A 183 9.04 17.85 -14.00
CA GLU A 183 8.20 17.21 -15.03
C GLU A 183 8.79 15.86 -15.47
N SER A 184 10.13 15.78 -15.51
CA SER A 184 10.86 14.56 -15.90
C SER A 184 10.56 13.36 -15.00
N ILE A 185 10.24 13.60 -13.73
CA ILE A 185 9.87 12.54 -12.77
C ILE A 185 8.57 11.89 -13.19
N PHE A 186 7.57 12.68 -13.58
CA PHE A 186 6.28 12.18 -14.03
C PHE A 186 6.37 11.49 -15.39
N LEU A 187 7.18 12.01 -16.31
CA LEU A 187 7.44 11.37 -17.62
C LEU A 187 8.15 10.01 -17.44
N ALA A 188 9.15 9.94 -16.58
CA ALA A 188 9.85 8.69 -16.28
C ALA A 188 8.89 7.66 -15.66
N GLY A 189 8.03 8.10 -14.73
CA GLY A 189 7.01 7.24 -14.12
C GLY A 189 5.96 6.77 -15.13
N ALA A 190 5.47 7.65 -15.99
CA ALA A 190 4.55 7.30 -17.06
C ALA A 190 5.17 6.26 -18.00
N GLY A 191 6.43 6.46 -18.40
CA GLY A 191 7.17 5.51 -19.23
C GLY A 191 7.38 4.16 -18.60
N ALA A 192 7.80 4.14 -17.33
CA ALA A 192 8.00 2.89 -16.57
C ALA A 192 6.67 2.14 -16.39
N THR A 193 5.58 2.85 -16.09
CA THR A 193 4.24 2.25 -15.96
C THR A 193 3.71 1.76 -17.31
N ALA A 194 3.95 2.50 -18.40
CA ALA A 194 3.57 2.10 -19.74
C ALA A 194 4.26 0.80 -20.19
N LEU A 195 5.52 0.58 -19.79
CA LEU A 195 6.25 -0.68 -20.06
C LEU A 195 5.61 -1.89 -19.38
N MET A 196 4.85 -1.71 -18.30
CA MET A 196 4.12 -2.81 -17.66
C MET A 196 2.91 -3.26 -18.46
N VAL A 197 2.33 -2.40 -19.30
CA VAL A 197 1.14 -2.76 -20.09
C VAL A 197 1.40 -3.98 -20.99
N PRO A 198 2.41 -4.01 -21.86
CA PRO A 198 2.71 -5.20 -22.66
C PRO A 198 3.12 -6.39 -21.80
N LEU A 199 3.83 -6.21 -20.68
CA LEU A 199 4.17 -7.32 -19.78
C LEU A 199 2.92 -7.97 -19.18
N VAL A 200 1.95 -7.18 -18.73
CA VAL A 200 0.67 -7.69 -18.22
C VAL A 200 -0.15 -8.34 -19.34
N LEU A 201 -0.17 -7.74 -20.54
CA LEU A 201 -0.92 -8.28 -21.68
C LEU A 201 -0.36 -9.63 -22.16
N LEU A 202 0.94 -9.82 -22.14
CA LEU A 202 1.59 -11.00 -22.70
C LEU A 202 1.81 -12.11 -21.66
N LEU A 203 2.14 -11.74 -20.43
CA LEU A 203 2.66 -12.67 -19.43
C LEU A 203 1.75 -12.91 -18.23
N LEU A 204 0.78 -12.02 -17.96
CA LEU A 204 -0.13 -12.18 -16.82
C LEU A 204 -1.44 -12.80 -17.29
N PRO A 205 -1.72 -14.09 -17.03
CA PRO A 205 -3.02 -14.68 -17.34
C PRO A 205 -4.09 -14.19 -16.36
N GLU A 206 -5.36 -14.42 -16.71
CA GLU A 206 -6.47 -14.13 -15.81
C GLU A 206 -6.48 -15.10 -14.62
N SER A 207 -7.03 -14.66 -13.49
CA SER A 207 -7.17 -15.46 -12.28
C SER A 207 -8.05 -16.70 -12.52
N VAL A 208 -7.47 -17.87 -12.26
CA VAL A 208 -8.18 -19.14 -12.29
C VAL A 208 -9.25 -19.20 -11.19
N ALA A 209 -8.94 -18.67 -10.01
CA ALA A 209 -9.87 -18.63 -8.88
C ALA A 209 -11.09 -17.76 -9.21
N TRP A 210 -10.87 -16.60 -9.81
CA TRP A 210 -11.95 -15.70 -10.24
C TRP A 210 -12.83 -16.35 -11.31
N LEU A 211 -12.23 -16.96 -12.36
CA LEU A 211 -12.98 -17.65 -13.39
C LEU A 211 -13.84 -18.78 -12.80
N ALA A 212 -13.28 -19.58 -11.90
CA ALA A 212 -13.99 -20.66 -11.22
C ALA A 212 -15.17 -20.16 -10.40
N THR A 213 -14.98 -19.07 -9.65
CA THR A 213 -16.02 -18.50 -8.76
C THR A 213 -17.10 -17.78 -9.57
N ARG A 214 -16.73 -17.02 -10.62
CA ARG A 214 -17.67 -16.16 -11.34
C ARG A 214 -18.44 -16.88 -12.43
N HIS A 215 -17.79 -17.80 -13.13
CA HIS A 215 -18.35 -18.48 -14.32
C HIS A 215 -18.57 -19.99 -14.09
N GLY A 216 -18.08 -20.54 -12.98
CA GLY A 216 -18.29 -21.94 -12.62
C GLY A 216 -17.81 -22.93 -13.69
N PRO A 217 -18.56 -24.05 -13.89
CA PRO A 217 -18.18 -25.08 -14.86
C PRO A 217 -18.07 -24.59 -16.31
N ALA A 218 -18.80 -23.53 -16.70
CA ALA A 218 -18.74 -22.96 -18.05
C ALA A 218 -17.36 -22.38 -18.38
N ALA A 219 -16.54 -22.01 -17.38
CA ALA A 219 -15.20 -21.50 -17.57
C ALA A 219 -14.13 -22.59 -17.75
N LEU A 220 -14.47 -23.88 -17.60
CA LEU A 220 -13.50 -24.97 -17.59
C LEU A 220 -12.57 -24.99 -18.83
N PRO A 221 -13.04 -24.77 -20.07
CA PRO A 221 -12.14 -24.73 -21.22
C PRO A 221 -11.12 -23.59 -21.14
N ARG A 222 -11.54 -22.40 -20.68
CA ARG A 222 -10.67 -21.23 -20.50
C ARG A 222 -9.69 -21.43 -19.35
N ILE A 223 -10.13 -22.02 -18.25
CA ILE A 223 -9.30 -22.38 -17.10
C ILE A 223 -8.22 -23.38 -17.54
N ASN A 224 -8.59 -24.43 -18.30
CA ASN A 224 -7.65 -25.43 -18.78
C ASN A 224 -6.64 -24.86 -19.79
N ALA A 225 -7.02 -23.86 -20.57
CA ALA A 225 -6.07 -23.14 -21.43
C ALA A 225 -5.02 -22.38 -20.58
N ILE A 226 -5.45 -21.73 -19.47
CA ILE A 226 -4.54 -21.07 -18.54
C ILE A 226 -3.66 -22.07 -17.80
N LEU A 227 -4.22 -23.16 -17.27
CA LEU A 227 -3.44 -24.20 -16.59
C LEU A 227 -2.37 -24.82 -17.51
N ARG A 228 -2.69 -25.04 -18.79
CA ARG A 228 -1.73 -25.48 -19.82
C ARG A 228 -0.60 -24.47 -20.00
N HIS A 229 -0.94 -23.18 -20.12
CA HIS A 229 0.06 -22.10 -20.20
C HIS A 229 0.96 -22.05 -18.95
N LEU A 230 0.41 -22.34 -17.78
CA LEU A 230 1.14 -22.42 -16.53
C LEU A 230 1.96 -23.73 -16.37
N GLY A 231 1.85 -24.68 -17.30
CA GLY A 231 2.50 -26.01 -17.20
C GLY A 231 1.92 -26.88 -16.08
N GLN A 232 0.64 -26.65 -15.73
CA GLN A 232 -0.08 -27.37 -14.68
C GLN A 232 -1.04 -28.43 -15.27
N PRO A 233 -1.41 -29.48 -14.50
CA PRO A 233 -2.42 -30.43 -14.90
C PRO A 233 -3.76 -29.76 -15.22
N GLN A 234 -4.53 -30.34 -16.13
CA GLN A 234 -5.86 -29.87 -16.47
C GLN A 234 -6.87 -30.22 -15.36
N ALA A 235 -7.80 -29.32 -15.12
CA ALA A 235 -8.90 -29.53 -14.20
C ALA A 235 -10.00 -30.39 -14.85
N GLY A 236 -10.54 -31.33 -14.09
CA GLY A 236 -11.67 -32.17 -14.52
C GLY A 236 -13.00 -31.51 -14.26
N GLN A 237 -13.11 -30.73 -13.21
CA GLN A 237 -14.34 -30.08 -12.78
C GLN A 237 -14.09 -28.77 -12.08
N VAL A 238 -15.11 -27.91 -12.04
CA VAL A 238 -15.13 -26.67 -11.25
C VAL A 238 -16.30 -26.74 -10.29
N ARG A 239 -16.01 -26.75 -8.98
CA ARG A 239 -17.07 -26.74 -7.97
C ARG A 239 -17.53 -25.30 -7.69
N ILE A 240 -18.81 -25.07 -7.73
CA ILE A 240 -19.41 -23.82 -7.25
C ILE A 240 -19.38 -23.85 -5.72
N VAL A 241 -18.69 -22.88 -5.11
CA VAL A 241 -18.65 -22.71 -3.66
C VAL A 241 -19.42 -21.44 -3.35
N ASP A 242 -20.60 -21.61 -2.76
CA ASP A 242 -21.34 -20.49 -2.19
C ASP A 242 -20.74 -20.15 -0.82
N GLU A 243 -19.71 -19.31 -0.81
CA GLU A 243 -19.24 -18.74 0.44
C GLU A 243 -20.18 -17.55 0.80
N PRO A 244 -20.79 -17.56 1.99
CA PRO A 244 -21.58 -16.43 2.45
C PRO A 244 -20.69 -15.19 2.49
N LYS A 245 -20.99 -14.21 1.63
CA LYS A 245 -20.26 -12.94 1.62
C LYS A 245 -20.50 -12.22 2.92
N ALA A 246 -19.43 -12.06 3.70
CA ALA A 246 -19.49 -11.23 4.89
C ALA A 246 -19.91 -9.79 4.52
N SER A 247 -20.95 -9.30 5.15
CA SER A 247 -21.45 -7.94 4.92
C SER A 247 -20.66 -6.94 5.74
N MET A 248 -20.32 -5.79 5.14
CA MET A 248 -19.73 -4.66 5.86
C MET A 248 -20.59 -4.25 7.08
N GLY A 249 -21.92 -4.39 7.00
CA GLY A 249 -22.83 -4.12 8.11
C GLY A 249 -22.55 -4.97 9.35
N GLN A 250 -22.03 -6.19 9.22
CA GLN A 250 -21.68 -7.05 10.34
C GLN A 250 -20.51 -6.49 11.17
N LEU A 251 -19.63 -5.70 10.59
CA LEU A 251 -18.50 -5.04 11.27
C LEU A 251 -18.99 -3.89 12.18
N PHE A 252 -20.12 -3.28 11.83
CA PHE A 252 -20.74 -2.20 12.60
C PHE A 252 -21.89 -2.69 13.48
N ALA A 253 -22.13 -4.01 13.52
CA ALA A 253 -22.98 -4.62 14.52
C ALA A 253 -22.39 -4.44 15.93
N THR A 254 -23.23 -4.49 16.96
CA THR A 254 -22.90 -4.15 18.36
C THR A 254 -21.64 -4.83 18.87
N ARG A 255 -21.40 -6.07 18.44
CA ARG A 255 -20.23 -6.87 18.86
C ARG A 255 -18.87 -6.29 18.39
N TYR A 256 -18.77 -5.85 17.12
CA TYR A 256 -17.49 -5.44 16.50
C TYR A 256 -17.36 -3.93 16.32
N ARG A 257 -18.44 -3.16 16.50
CA ARG A 257 -18.48 -1.73 16.22
C ARG A 257 -17.36 -0.93 16.89
N ALA A 258 -17.23 -1.07 18.20
CA ALA A 258 -16.24 -0.33 18.97
C ALA A 258 -14.80 -0.69 18.51
N THR A 259 -14.54 -1.97 18.33
CA THR A 259 -13.24 -2.48 17.84
C THR A 259 -12.93 -1.97 16.43
N THR A 260 -13.89 -2.05 15.51
CA THR A 260 -13.72 -1.60 14.12
C THR A 260 -13.44 -0.10 14.06
N VAL A 261 -14.20 0.71 14.80
CA VAL A 261 -14.00 2.17 14.86
C VAL A 261 -12.66 2.51 15.48
N ALA A 262 -12.27 1.87 16.59
CA ALA A 262 -10.98 2.07 17.23
C ALA A 262 -9.81 1.72 16.29
N LEU A 263 -9.91 0.62 15.54
CA LEU A 263 -8.90 0.22 14.57
C LEU A 263 -8.79 1.19 13.39
N ILE A 264 -9.92 1.65 12.84
CA ILE A 264 -9.94 2.67 11.77
C ILE A 264 -9.24 3.94 12.24
N PHE A 265 -9.57 4.40 13.45
CA PHE A 265 -9.01 5.62 14.01
C PHE A 265 -7.51 5.48 14.29
N MET A 266 -7.11 4.39 14.95
CA MET A 266 -5.71 4.08 15.25
C MET A 266 -4.87 3.97 13.98
N TYR A 267 -5.34 3.20 12.99
CA TYR A 267 -4.64 3.06 11.72
C TYR A 267 -4.58 4.39 10.97
N GLY A 268 -5.69 5.15 10.93
CA GLY A 268 -5.76 6.46 10.28
C GLY A 268 -4.80 7.49 10.88
N LEU A 269 -4.71 7.57 12.20
CA LEU A 269 -3.79 8.47 12.90
C LEU A 269 -2.32 8.12 12.60
N HIS A 270 -1.98 6.82 12.58
CA HIS A 270 -0.63 6.41 12.21
C HIS A 270 -0.33 6.70 10.74
N MET A 271 -1.28 6.45 9.83
CA MET A 271 -1.13 6.80 8.41
C MET A 271 -0.93 8.31 8.21
N MET A 272 -1.62 9.14 8.99
CA MET A 272 -1.43 10.60 8.96
C MET A 272 0.02 10.99 9.29
N THR A 273 0.58 10.43 10.36
CA THR A 273 1.98 10.65 10.77
C THR A 273 2.95 10.13 9.71
N PHE A 274 2.74 8.92 9.22
CA PHE A 274 3.62 8.26 8.25
C PHE A 274 3.67 9.00 6.92
N TYR A 275 2.50 9.35 6.35
CA TYR A 275 2.44 10.03 5.06
C TYR A 275 2.83 11.52 5.14
N TYR A 276 2.69 12.16 6.31
CA TYR A 276 3.35 13.44 6.55
C TYR A 276 4.86 13.33 6.37
N ALA A 277 5.49 12.40 7.10
CA ALA A 277 6.93 12.25 7.05
C ALA A 277 7.41 11.86 5.63
N LEU A 278 6.72 10.92 5.00
CA LEU A 278 7.03 10.45 3.65
C LEU A 278 6.85 11.54 2.59
N GLY A 279 5.76 12.31 2.69
CA GLY A 279 5.39 13.34 1.71
C GLY A 279 6.18 14.64 1.83
N TRP A 280 6.63 14.98 3.04
CA TRP A 280 7.30 16.26 3.26
C TRP A 280 8.82 16.17 3.43
N ALA A 281 9.40 14.99 3.63
CA ALA A 281 10.83 14.85 3.90
C ALA A 281 11.73 15.59 2.89
N PRO A 282 11.59 15.46 1.54
CA PRO A 282 12.42 16.21 0.60
C PRO A 282 12.23 17.72 0.71
N SER A 283 10.99 18.20 0.80
CA SER A 283 10.70 19.64 0.90
C SER A 283 11.27 20.28 2.17
N LEU A 284 11.19 19.57 3.32
CA LEU A 284 11.80 20.00 4.56
C LEU A 284 13.32 20.06 4.49
N VAL A 285 13.94 19.14 3.77
CA VAL A 285 15.42 19.14 3.57
C VAL A 285 15.84 20.24 2.61
N VAL A 286 15.07 20.51 1.55
CA VAL A 286 15.32 21.66 0.65
C VAL A 286 15.19 22.98 1.41
N ALA A 287 14.22 23.10 2.32
CA ALA A 287 14.07 24.28 3.17
C ALA A 287 15.27 24.55 4.11
N LEU A 288 16.14 23.52 4.32
CA LEU A 288 17.40 23.65 5.04
C LEU A 288 18.58 24.12 4.15
N GLY A 289 18.33 24.40 2.85
CA GLY A 289 19.34 24.86 1.89
C GLY A 289 20.00 23.75 1.07
N PHE A 290 19.51 22.50 1.13
CA PHE A 290 20.04 21.43 0.29
C PHE A 290 19.36 21.40 -1.09
N ASP A 291 20.11 20.95 -2.11
CA ASP A 291 19.59 20.75 -3.46
C ASP A 291 18.46 19.68 -3.48
N PRO A 292 17.44 19.81 -4.36
CA PRO A 292 16.36 18.84 -4.48
C PRO A 292 16.84 17.40 -4.74
N SER A 293 17.92 17.22 -5.54
CA SER A 293 18.54 15.93 -5.79
C SER A 293 19.05 15.27 -4.50
N ARG A 294 19.78 16.03 -3.67
CA ARG A 294 20.28 15.53 -2.37
C ARG A 294 19.14 15.29 -1.37
N ALA A 295 18.15 16.16 -1.36
CA ALA A 295 17.00 16.04 -0.49
C ALA A 295 16.20 14.75 -0.79
N THR A 296 16.04 14.39 -2.06
CA THR A 296 15.36 13.16 -2.49
C THR A 296 16.05 11.89 -1.94
N ILE A 297 17.38 11.88 -1.81
CA ILE A 297 18.13 10.75 -1.23
C ILE A 297 17.71 10.47 0.23
N VAL A 298 17.27 11.47 0.98
CA VAL A 298 16.75 11.26 2.35
C VAL A 298 15.52 10.32 2.33
N SER A 299 14.63 10.45 1.34
CA SER A 299 13.52 9.52 1.16
C SER A 299 13.96 8.12 0.76
N VAL A 300 15.07 7.97 0.03
CA VAL A 300 15.67 6.65 -0.25
C VAL A 300 16.05 5.95 1.06
N PHE A 301 16.74 6.65 1.97
CA PHE A 301 17.10 6.10 3.29
C PHE A 301 15.87 5.77 4.13
N MET A 302 14.81 6.60 4.07
CA MET A 302 13.55 6.32 4.75
C MET A 302 12.91 5.02 4.23
N ASN A 303 12.87 4.81 2.91
CA ASN A 303 12.33 3.57 2.33
C ASN A 303 13.21 2.35 2.63
N MET A 304 14.55 2.51 2.65
CA MET A 304 15.46 1.44 3.09
C MET A 304 15.19 1.03 4.55
N GLY A 305 15.09 2.02 5.43
CA GLY A 305 14.69 1.78 6.82
C GLY A 305 13.35 1.06 6.90
N GLY A 306 12.38 1.52 6.12
CA GLY A 306 11.04 0.93 6.08
C GLY A 306 11.01 -0.53 5.63
N ALA A 307 11.77 -0.88 4.60
CA ALA A 307 11.91 -2.26 4.14
C ALA A 307 12.49 -3.16 5.23
N ILE A 308 13.58 -2.73 5.86
CA ILE A 308 14.24 -3.47 6.93
C ILE A 308 13.36 -3.56 8.17
N GLY A 309 12.65 -2.48 8.54
CA GLY A 309 11.73 -2.43 9.67
C GLY A 309 10.60 -3.43 9.55
N GLY A 310 9.96 -3.50 8.36
CA GLY A 310 8.91 -4.49 8.09
C GLY A 310 9.39 -5.93 8.19
N LEU A 311 10.57 -6.24 7.62
CA LEU A 311 11.19 -7.57 7.73
C LEU A 311 11.54 -7.91 9.18
N THR A 312 12.14 -6.97 9.91
CA THR A 312 12.52 -7.15 11.33
C THR A 312 11.30 -7.44 12.19
N LEU A 313 10.21 -6.71 12.00
CA LEU A 313 8.96 -6.93 12.72
C LEU A 313 8.41 -8.33 12.44
N GLY A 314 8.37 -8.74 11.16
CA GLY A 314 7.93 -10.08 10.77
C GLY A 314 8.76 -11.19 11.41
N PHE A 315 10.09 -11.00 11.50
CA PHE A 315 11.01 -11.97 12.12
C PHE A 315 10.89 -12.03 13.65
N LEU A 316 10.66 -10.89 14.31
CA LEU A 316 10.59 -10.80 15.76
C LEU A 316 9.18 -11.14 16.30
N SER A 317 8.12 -10.97 15.51
CA SER A 317 6.74 -11.14 15.98
C SER A 317 6.42 -12.52 16.54
N PRO A 318 6.97 -13.67 16.03
CA PRO A 318 6.72 -14.98 16.62
C PRO A 318 7.37 -15.16 18.00
N ARG A 319 8.42 -14.39 18.32
CA ARG A 319 9.17 -14.51 19.57
C ARG A 319 8.71 -13.54 20.66
N LEU A 320 8.44 -12.29 20.28
CA LEU A 320 8.13 -11.20 21.21
C LEU A 320 6.65 -10.86 21.26
N GLY A 321 5.85 -11.46 20.38
CA GLY A 321 4.45 -11.13 20.21
C GLY A 321 4.23 -9.91 19.31
N LEU A 322 3.18 -9.95 18.52
CA LEU A 322 2.89 -8.90 17.53
C LEU A 322 2.49 -7.58 18.19
N ARG A 323 1.61 -7.64 19.20
CA ARG A 323 1.04 -6.46 19.86
C ARG A 323 2.10 -5.57 20.55
N PRO A 324 3.01 -6.10 21.39
CA PRO A 324 4.07 -5.31 22.01
C PRO A 324 4.98 -4.64 20.98
N LEU A 325 5.35 -5.38 19.91
CA LEU A 325 6.19 -4.85 18.84
C LEU A 325 5.52 -3.68 18.10
N VAL A 326 4.21 -3.77 17.83
CA VAL A 326 3.47 -2.68 17.19
C VAL A 326 3.38 -1.47 18.11
N ILE A 327 3.15 -1.65 19.42
CA ILE A 327 3.12 -0.54 20.38
C ILE A 327 4.47 0.19 20.42
N VAL A 328 5.58 -0.58 20.55
CA VAL A 328 6.94 -0.02 20.56
C VAL A 328 7.25 0.67 19.21
N GLY A 329 6.85 0.06 18.11
CA GLY A 329 7.02 0.64 16.76
C GLY A 329 6.27 1.97 16.59
N LEU A 330 4.99 2.04 17.00
CA LEU A 330 4.16 3.25 16.94
C LEU A 330 4.72 4.37 17.83
N GLY A 331 5.06 4.05 19.09
CA GLY A 331 5.67 4.99 20.02
C GLY A 331 7.04 5.48 19.52
N GLY A 332 7.86 4.56 19.05
CA GLY A 332 9.16 4.88 18.43
C GLY A 332 9.02 5.74 17.16
N ALA A 333 8.01 5.46 16.32
CA ALA A 333 7.72 6.28 15.14
C ALA A 333 7.32 7.71 15.53
N ALA A 334 6.51 7.89 16.58
CA ALA A 334 6.18 9.21 17.07
C ALA A 334 7.44 9.97 17.52
N VAL A 335 8.32 9.35 18.29
CA VAL A 335 9.59 9.95 18.70
C VAL A 335 10.47 10.26 17.50
N ALA A 336 10.59 9.34 16.53
CA ALA A 336 11.43 9.53 15.36
C ALA A 336 10.94 10.67 14.45
N VAL A 337 9.61 10.82 14.27
CA VAL A 337 9.01 11.93 13.50
C VAL A 337 9.25 13.27 14.21
N ALA A 338 9.03 13.35 15.52
CA ALA A 338 9.31 14.55 16.30
C ALA A 338 10.80 14.93 16.23
N ALA A 339 11.68 13.94 16.40
CA ALA A 339 13.13 14.13 16.33
C ALA A 339 13.58 14.59 14.94
N PHE A 340 13.01 14.04 13.85
CA PHE A 340 13.34 14.45 12.48
C PHE A 340 13.11 15.94 12.24
N GLY A 341 12.08 16.52 12.86
CA GLY A 341 11.83 17.98 12.86
C GLY A 341 12.92 18.82 13.53
N ALA A 342 13.73 18.23 14.41
CA ALA A 342 14.77 18.92 15.20
C ALA A 342 16.20 18.58 14.75
N VAL A 343 16.39 17.65 13.79
CA VAL A 343 17.71 17.21 13.32
C VAL A 343 18.51 18.40 12.76
N PRO A 344 19.81 18.55 13.10
CA PRO A 344 20.68 19.57 12.52
C PRO A 344 20.75 19.49 11.00
N ALA A 345 21.02 20.63 10.34
CA ALA A 345 21.17 20.72 8.88
C ALA A 345 22.49 20.08 8.39
N ALA A 346 22.64 18.79 8.65
CA ALA A 346 23.78 17.99 8.18
C ALA A 346 23.23 16.72 7.51
N MET A 347 23.62 16.49 6.26
CA MET A 347 23.03 15.45 5.40
C MET A 347 23.09 14.05 6.04
N VAL A 348 24.19 13.69 6.66
CA VAL A 348 24.37 12.37 7.30
C VAL A 348 23.35 12.15 8.41
N TRP A 349 23.11 13.14 9.27
CA TRP A 349 22.15 13.04 10.36
C TRP A 349 20.70 12.98 9.84
N LEU A 350 20.40 13.72 8.76
CA LEU A 350 19.08 13.67 8.10
C LEU A 350 18.84 12.29 7.49
N GLN A 351 19.84 11.67 6.87
CA GLN A 351 19.72 10.32 6.31
C GLN A 351 19.55 9.25 7.41
N VAL A 352 20.33 9.33 8.49
CA VAL A 352 20.21 8.41 9.64
C VAL A 352 18.84 8.54 10.30
N ALA A 353 18.40 9.77 10.56
CA ALA A 353 17.08 10.03 11.16
C ALA A 353 15.96 9.54 10.26
N ALA A 354 16.04 9.75 8.95
CA ALA A 354 15.08 9.25 7.98
C ALA A 354 15.04 7.71 7.95
N PHE A 355 16.19 7.06 8.00
CA PHE A 355 16.28 5.59 8.07
C PHE A 355 15.58 5.06 9.33
N ILE A 356 15.89 5.62 10.51
CA ILE A 356 15.27 5.20 11.78
C ILE A 356 13.75 5.45 11.74
N LEU A 357 13.34 6.61 11.22
CA LEU A 357 11.93 6.97 11.06
C LEU A 357 11.22 5.94 10.15
N GLY A 358 11.79 5.67 9.00
CA GLY A 358 11.24 4.68 8.07
C GLY A 358 11.16 3.29 8.69
N PHE A 359 12.21 2.85 9.39
CA PHE A 359 12.27 1.56 10.08
C PHE A 359 11.11 1.40 11.07
N LEU A 360 10.89 2.38 11.94
CA LEU A 360 9.86 2.34 12.96
C LEU A 360 8.46 2.53 12.38
N ALA A 361 8.28 3.53 11.50
CA ALA A 361 6.97 3.88 10.99
C ALA A 361 6.43 2.81 10.02
N ASN A 362 7.19 2.43 8.99
CA ASN A 362 6.73 1.40 8.05
C ASN A 362 6.68 0.00 8.68
N GLY A 363 7.60 -0.31 9.60
CA GLY A 363 7.51 -1.52 10.42
C GLY A 363 6.18 -1.59 11.16
N SER A 364 5.73 -0.46 11.76
CA SER A 364 4.42 -0.38 12.41
C SER A 364 3.25 -0.58 11.46
N VAL A 365 3.32 -0.07 10.21
CA VAL A 365 2.29 -0.32 9.19
C VAL A 365 2.13 -1.82 8.92
N VAL A 366 3.25 -2.53 8.70
CA VAL A 366 3.25 -3.98 8.48
C VAL A 366 2.67 -4.72 9.68
N GLY A 367 3.06 -4.31 10.89
CA GLY A 367 2.53 -4.87 12.12
C GLY A 367 1.04 -4.62 12.31
N LEU A 368 0.56 -3.43 11.98
CA LEU A 368 -0.86 -3.09 12.02
C LEU A 368 -1.69 -3.93 11.04
N TYR A 369 -1.20 -4.20 9.84
CA TYR A 369 -1.88 -5.09 8.90
C TYR A 369 -2.09 -6.48 9.49
N ALA A 370 -1.04 -7.05 10.07
CA ALA A 370 -1.11 -8.36 10.71
C ALA A 370 -2.03 -8.35 11.94
N LEU A 371 -1.94 -7.30 12.77
CA LEU A 371 -2.78 -7.14 13.95
C LEU A 371 -4.27 -7.07 13.59
N ILE A 372 -4.63 -6.22 12.62
CA ILE A 372 -6.01 -6.03 12.16
C ILE A 372 -6.57 -7.36 11.63
N ALA A 373 -5.77 -8.09 10.84
CA ALA A 373 -6.17 -9.38 10.29
C ALA A 373 -6.44 -10.44 11.38
N ASN A 374 -5.72 -10.40 12.51
CA ASN A 374 -5.86 -11.36 13.59
C ASN A 374 -7.04 -11.07 14.55
N ILE A 375 -7.58 -9.85 14.54
CA ILE A 375 -8.71 -9.47 15.40
C ILE A 375 -10.04 -10.01 14.89
N TYR A 376 -10.19 -10.14 13.57
CA TYR A 376 -11.43 -10.63 12.98
C TYR A 376 -11.43 -12.15 12.78
N PRO A 377 -12.58 -12.82 13.05
CA PRO A 377 -12.73 -14.24 12.71
C PRO A 377 -12.54 -14.45 11.20
N THR A 378 -12.18 -15.66 10.81
CA THR A 378 -11.85 -16.01 9.42
C THR A 378 -12.91 -15.59 8.41
N THR A 379 -14.19 -15.67 8.78
CA THR A 379 -15.34 -15.28 7.94
C THR A 379 -15.43 -13.78 7.69
N LEU A 380 -15.00 -12.94 8.64
CA LEU A 380 -15.04 -11.47 8.56
C LEU A 380 -13.68 -10.84 8.26
N ARG A 381 -12.60 -11.63 8.29
CA ARG A 381 -11.21 -11.14 8.22
C ARG A 381 -10.94 -10.27 7.00
N ALA A 382 -11.31 -10.74 5.82
CA ALA A 382 -11.09 -9.99 4.57
C ALA A 382 -11.87 -8.67 4.54
N THR A 383 -13.17 -8.72 4.90
CA THR A 383 -14.04 -7.54 4.94
C THR A 383 -13.59 -6.57 6.03
N GLY A 384 -13.25 -7.07 7.23
CA GLY A 384 -12.78 -6.26 8.35
C GLY A 384 -11.46 -5.56 8.05
N THR A 385 -10.47 -6.31 7.59
CA THR A 385 -9.16 -5.76 7.21
C THR A 385 -9.30 -4.73 6.09
N GLY A 386 -10.05 -5.06 5.03
CA GLY A 386 -10.29 -4.13 3.92
C GLY A 386 -11.00 -2.85 4.35
N THR A 387 -12.00 -2.94 5.23
CA THR A 387 -12.73 -1.78 5.76
C THR A 387 -11.82 -0.89 6.61
N VAL A 388 -11.08 -1.47 7.56
CA VAL A 388 -10.18 -0.70 8.44
C VAL A 388 -9.09 0.00 7.64
N ILE A 389 -8.45 -0.71 6.71
CA ILE A 389 -7.38 -0.14 5.87
C ILE A 389 -7.96 0.89 4.90
N GLY A 390 -9.10 0.62 4.28
CA GLY A 390 -9.74 1.53 3.32
C GLY A 390 -10.10 2.87 3.95
N PHE A 391 -10.83 2.85 5.05
CA PHE A 391 -11.20 4.09 5.77
C PHE A 391 -10.00 4.75 6.45
N GLY A 392 -9.10 3.97 7.05
CA GLY A 392 -7.93 4.53 7.71
C GLY A 392 -6.94 5.21 6.76
N ARG A 393 -6.94 4.86 5.46
CA ARG A 393 -6.17 5.58 4.44
C ARG A 393 -6.55 7.06 4.28
N MET A 394 -7.72 7.49 4.79
CA MET A 394 -8.05 8.91 4.85
C MET A 394 -6.99 9.70 5.64
N GLY A 395 -6.41 9.09 6.68
CA GLY A 395 -5.28 9.67 7.41
C GLY A 395 -4.08 9.97 6.53
N ALA A 396 -3.81 9.11 5.54
CA ALA A 396 -2.72 9.34 4.59
C ALA A 396 -2.88 10.64 3.78
N ALA A 397 -4.10 10.96 3.35
CA ALA A 397 -4.39 12.20 2.65
C ALA A 397 -4.38 13.42 3.59
N LEU A 398 -4.83 13.27 4.83
CA LEU A 398 -4.88 14.35 5.80
C LEU A 398 -3.48 14.77 6.30
N GLY A 399 -2.53 13.84 6.41
CA GLY A 399 -1.20 14.13 6.93
C GLY A 399 -0.46 15.24 6.17
N PRO A 400 -0.20 15.08 4.87
CA PRO A 400 0.45 16.12 4.07
C PRO A 400 -0.35 17.42 3.96
N PHE A 401 -1.69 17.35 3.93
CA PHE A 401 -2.55 18.53 3.91
C PHE A 401 -2.39 19.37 5.17
N ILE A 402 -2.54 18.75 6.35
CA ILE A 402 -2.40 19.44 7.65
C ILE A 402 -0.99 20.02 7.81
N ALA A 403 0.04 19.25 7.39
CA ALA A 403 1.42 19.74 7.42
C ALA A 403 1.60 21.00 6.55
N GLY A 404 1.01 21.02 5.35
CA GLY A 404 1.05 22.18 4.48
C GLY A 404 0.44 23.42 5.11
N GLN A 405 -0.72 23.28 5.75
CA GLN A 405 -1.38 24.36 6.46
C GLN A 405 -0.53 24.89 7.66
N LEU A 406 0.02 23.96 8.46
CA LEU A 406 0.87 24.34 9.61
C LEU A 406 2.14 25.08 9.16
N LEU A 407 2.79 24.60 8.09
CA LEU A 407 3.97 25.25 7.55
C LEU A 407 3.65 26.62 6.91
N ALA A 408 2.47 26.77 6.30
CA ALA A 408 2.04 28.03 5.69
C ALA A 408 1.77 29.14 6.74
N VAL A 409 1.24 28.77 7.92
CA VAL A 409 1.06 29.72 9.03
C VAL A 409 2.34 29.97 9.83
N GLY A 410 3.48 29.45 9.39
CA GLY A 410 4.78 29.70 10.01
C GLY A 410 5.11 28.81 11.21
N ALA A 411 4.42 27.68 11.39
CA ALA A 411 4.66 26.79 12.53
C ALA A 411 6.08 26.18 12.56
N GLY A 412 6.84 26.28 11.48
CA GLY A 412 8.17 25.70 11.38
C GLY A 412 8.19 24.17 11.39
N ARG A 413 9.29 23.57 10.92
CA ARG A 413 9.41 22.11 10.77
C ARG A 413 9.31 21.35 12.09
N GLY A 414 9.90 21.89 13.18
CA GLY A 414 9.92 21.22 14.49
C GLY A 414 8.52 21.09 15.08
N VAL A 415 7.76 22.20 15.11
CA VAL A 415 6.39 22.22 15.63
C VAL A 415 5.47 21.34 14.78
N THR A 416 5.58 21.42 13.45
CA THR A 416 4.79 20.61 12.52
C THR A 416 5.05 19.13 12.75
N SER A 417 6.34 18.73 12.87
CA SER A 417 6.71 17.33 13.13
C SER A 417 6.20 16.86 14.50
N LEU A 418 6.30 17.69 15.53
CA LEU A 418 5.82 17.34 16.87
C LEU A 418 4.30 17.11 16.89
N LEU A 419 3.53 18.03 16.28
CA LEU A 419 2.07 17.91 16.22
C LEU A 419 1.63 16.67 15.44
N LEU A 420 2.25 16.39 14.30
CA LEU A 420 1.88 15.23 13.48
C LEU A 420 2.43 13.90 14.03
N ALA A 421 3.47 13.93 14.87
CA ALA A 421 3.93 12.77 15.64
C ALA A 421 2.87 12.28 16.65
N LEU A 422 2.01 13.18 17.15
CA LEU A 422 0.92 12.82 18.05
C LEU A 422 -0.02 11.77 17.46
N GLY A 423 -0.19 11.71 16.14
CA GLY A 423 -1.01 10.69 15.50
C GLY A 423 -0.52 9.27 15.83
N SER A 424 0.78 9.01 15.68
CA SER A 424 1.36 7.70 16.05
C SER A 424 1.40 7.49 17.56
N ALA A 425 1.63 8.54 18.36
CA ALA A 425 1.61 8.45 19.81
C ALA A 425 0.22 8.06 20.33
N VAL A 426 -0.84 8.71 19.84
CA VAL A 426 -2.23 8.38 20.19
C VAL A 426 -2.59 6.99 19.69
N ALA A 427 -2.15 6.58 18.50
CA ALA A 427 -2.35 5.21 18.01
C ALA A 427 -1.70 4.18 18.95
N ALA A 428 -0.47 4.44 19.42
CA ALA A 428 0.20 3.59 20.40
C ALA A 428 -0.58 3.51 21.71
N LEU A 429 -1.05 4.64 22.23
CA LEU A 429 -1.82 4.72 23.46
C LEU A 429 -3.17 3.99 23.34
N VAL A 430 -3.89 4.18 22.23
CA VAL A 430 -5.14 3.44 21.96
C VAL A 430 -4.89 1.95 21.95
N LEU A 431 -3.82 1.48 21.30
CA LEU A 431 -3.47 0.07 21.26
C LEU A 431 -3.05 -0.45 22.65
N LEU A 432 -2.33 0.34 23.44
CA LEU A 432 -1.90 -0.01 24.79
C LEU A 432 -3.11 -0.19 25.73
N LEU A 433 -4.05 0.76 25.69
CA LEU A 433 -5.22 0.78 26.58
C LEU A 433 -6.37 -0.13 26.10
N SER A 434 -6.44 -0.43 24.80
CA SER A 434 -7.49 -1.29 24.26
C SER A 434 -7.31 -2.74 24.69
N ARG A 435 -8.42 -3.39 25.09
CA ARG A 435 -8.47 -4.83 25.35
C ARG A 435 -8.82 -5.60 24.06
N LEU A 436 -8.11 -5.29 22.97
CA LEU A 436 -8.29 -6.00 21.68
C LEU A 436 -7.82 -7.44 21.86
N ARG A 437 -8.76 -8.39 21.95
CA ARG A 437 -8.47 -9.84 22.02
C ARG A 437 -8.56 -10.44 20.62
N PRO A 438 -7.64 -11.32 20.22
CA PRO A 438 -7.77 -12.12 19.01
C PRO A 438 -9.04 -12.97 19.05
N ALA A 439 -9.67 -13.19 17.91
CA ALA A 439 -10.91 -13.96 17.81
C ALA A 439 -10.75 -15.43 18.29
N ASP A 440 -9.53 -15.96 18.25
CA ASP A 440 -9.24 -17.37 18.61
C ASP A 440 -9.19 -17.63 20.12
N GLU A 441 -9.03 -16.59 20.97
CA GLU A 441 -9.04 -16.75 22.43
C GLU A 441 -10.46 -16.85 23.01
N GLU A 442 -11.49 -16.44 22.27
CA GLU A 442 -12.88 -16.52 22.73
C GLU A 442 -13.48 -17.93 22.59
N THR A 443 -12.94 -18.77 21.71
CA THR A 443 -13.46 -20.14 21.48
C THR A 443 -13.01 -21.15 22.55
N HIS A 444 -12.04 -20.80 23.40
CA HIS A 444 -11.58 -21.67 24.50
C HIS A 444 -12.22 -21.35 25.87
N GLN A 445 -13.08 -20.33 25.97
CA GLN A 445 -13.73 -19.93 27.22
C GLN A 445 -15.28 -20.11 27.21
N SER A 446 -15.86 -20.65 26.15
CA SER A 446 -17.26 -21.09 26.06
C SER A 446 -17.33 -22.62 25.90
#